data_f4e5e7b3a7705f900473ae252bdb362a
#
_entry.id   f4e5e7b3a7705f900473ae252bdb362a
#
_cell.length_a   1.000
_cell.length_b   1.000
_cell.length_c   1.000
_cell.angle_alpha   90.00
_cell.angle_beta   90.00
_cell.angle_gamma   90.00
#
_symmetry.space_group_name_H-M   'P 1'
#
loop_
_entity.id
_entity.type
_entity.pdbx_description
1 polymer ?
#
loop_
_entity_poly.entity_id
_entity_poly.type
_entity_poly.pdbx_seq_one_letter_code
_entity_poly.pdbx_strand_id
1 'polypeptide(L)' 'MKKILGINSVVMNGSEKTTVTKITSKGVTLTGKKGKQSLTFPLKDVEKQLQAGRWKVVR' A
#
# COMPACT_ATOMS: atom_id res chain seq x y z
N MET A 1 13.72 -6.05 -12.42
CA MET A 1 12.97 -6.00 -11.20
C MET A 1 12.09 -4.79 -11.08
N LYS A 2 10.88 -5.05 -10.75
CA LYS A 2 9.93 -3.98 -10.71
C LYS A 2 9.61 -3.55 -9.32
N LYS A 3 9.60 -2.28 -9.10
CA LYS A 3 9.24 -1.76 -7.83
C LYS A 3 7.77 -1.41 -7.82
N ILE A 4 7.01 -2.08 -6.99
CA ILE A 4 5.59 -1.85 -6.97
C ILE A 4 5.24 -0.61 -6.17
N LEU A 5 5.83 -0.47 -5.00
CA LEU A 5 5.54 0.64 -4.13
C LEU A 5 6.82 1.20 -3.56
N GLY A 6 6.77 2.46 -3.21
CA GLY A 6 7.88 3.11 -2.54
C GLY A 6 7.37 3.91 -1.37
N ILE A 7 8.29 4.42 -0.56
CA ILE A 7 7.89 5.29 0.55
C ILE A 7 7.19 6.51 -0.03
N ASN A 8 6.11 6.91 0.60
CA ASN A 8 5.29 8.05 0.18
C ASN A 8 4.45 7.76 -1.05
N SER A 9 4.44 6.52 -1.52
CA SER A 9 3.53 6.16 -2.59
C SER A 9 2.11 6.21 -2.06
N VAL A 10 1.18 6.59 -2.93
CA VAL A 10 -0.22 6.67 -2.57
C VAL A 10 -0.95 5.51 -3.23
N VAL A 11 -1.67 4.76 -2.43
CA VAL A 11 -2.42 3.60 -2.90
C VAL A 11 -3.88 3.82 -2.60
N MET A 12 -4.71 3.66 -3.62
CA MET A 12 -6.15 3.73 -3.42
C MET A 12 -6.67 2.36 -3.10
N ASN A 13 -7.30 2.25 -1.95
CA ASN A 13 -7.93 1.01 -1.52
C ASN A 13 -9.41 1.20 -1.62
N GLY A 14 -9.97 0.84 -2.78
CA GLY A 14 -11.36 1.14 -3.02
C GLY A 14 -11.53 2.64 -3.16
N SER A 15 -12.29 3.22 -2.27
CA SER A 15 -12.49 4.67 -2.28
C SER A 15 -11.62 5.36 -1.25
N GLU A 16 -10.75 4.61 -0.59
CA GLU A 16 -9.94 5.19 0.46
C GLU A 16 -8.50 5.37 0.01
N LYS A 17 -7.94 6.52 0.32
CA LYS A 17 -6.58 6.84 -0.06
C LYS A 17 -5.65 6.52 1.09
N THR A 18 -4.63 5.73 0.82
CA THR A 18 -3.65 5.40 1.84
C THR A 18 -2.27 5.74 1.33
N THR A 19 -1.35 5.97 2.25
CA THR A 19 0.02 6.34 1.91
C THR A 19 0.96 5.31 2.50
N VAL A 20 1.96 4.94 1.71
CA VAL A 20 2.98 4.01 2.18
C VAL A 20 3.92 4.77 3.08
N THR A 21 3.97 4.38 4.34
CA THR A 21 4.84 5.06 5.30
C THR A 21 6.05 4.25 5.67
N LYS A 22 6.03 2.94 5.41
CA LYS A 22 7.15 2.11 5.75
C LYS A 22 7.17 0.87 4.89
N ILE A 23 8.34 0.48 4.47
CA ILE A 23 8.52 -0.73 3.69
C ILE A 23 9.59 -1.57 4.37
N THR A 24 9.25 -2.81 4.68
CA THR A 24 10.19 -3.73 5.28
C THR A 24 10.23 -4.99 4.44
N SER A 25 11.17 -5.86 4.77
CA SER A 25 11.26 -7.12 4.05
C SER A 25 10.04 -7.99 4.30
N LYS A 26 9.29 -7.70 5.34
CA LYS A 26 8.10 -8.48 5.65
C LYS A 26 6.84 -7.93 5.03
N GLY A 27 6.84 -6.67 4.68
CA GLY A 27 5.64 -6.11 4.12
C GLY A 27 5.68 -4.61 4.00
N VAL A 28 4.52 -4.06 3.77
CA VAL A 28 4.35 -2.63 3.53
C VAL A 28 3.36 -2.09 4.54
N THR A 29 3.70 -0.96 5.14
CA THR A 29 2.80 -0.30 6.09
C THR A 29 2.09 0.84 5.39
N LEU A 30 0.78 0.79 5.45
CA LEU A 30 -0.05 1.83 4.85
C LEU A 30 -0.75 2.60 5.95
N THR A 31 -0.79 3.90 5.79
CA THR A 31 -1.46 4.78 6.74
C THR A 31 -2.65 5.42 6.04
N GLY A 32 -3.78 5.38 6.70
CA GLY A 32 -4.98 5.95 6.14
C GLY A 32 -4.87 7.46 6.00
N LYS A 33 -5.85 8.01 5.32
CA LYS A 33 -5.85 9.43 5.03
C LYS A 33 -5.75 10.29 6.27
N LYS A 34 -6.42 9.88 7.31
CA LYS A 34 -6.44 10.67 8.52
C LYS A 34 -5.23 10.44 9.40
N GLY A 35 -4.38 9.52 9.00
CA GLY A 35 -3.17 9.26 9.75
C GLY A 35 -3.42 8.60 11.09
N LYS A 36 -4.60 8.10 11.29
CA LYS A 36 -4.91 7.49 12.57
C LYS A 36 -4.63 6.02 12.66
N GLN A 37 -4.64 5.36 11.54
CA GLN A 37 -4.44 3.92 11.51
C GLN A 37 -3.33 3.56 10.57
N SER A 38 -2.44 2.70 11.04
CA SER A 38 -1.39 2.17 10.22
C SER A 38 -1.55 0.67 10.19
N LEU A 39 -1.59 0.10 9.01
CA LEU A 39 -1.73 -1.33 8.86
C LEU A 39 -0.57 -1.85 8.05
N THR A 40 -0.02 -2.97 8.49
CA THR A 40 1.08 -3.60 7.78
C THR A 40 0.55 -4.82 7.04
N PHE A 41 0.83 -4.87 5.74
CA PHE A 41 0.37 -5.97 4.91
C PHE A 41 1.56 -6.71 4.35
N PRO A 42 1.51 -8.04 4.32
CA PRO A 42 2.58 -8.81 3.68
C PRO A 42 2.68 -8.44 2.21
N LEU A 43 3.89 -8.54 1.68
CA LEU A 43 4.10 -8.22 0.27
C LEU A 43 3.20 -9.06 -0.63
N LYS A 44 3.00 -10.30 -0.27
CA LYS A 44 2.16 -11.18 -1.07
C LYS A 44 0.73 -10.65 -1.14
N ASP A 45 0.23 -10.18 -0.03
CA ASP A 45 -1.11 -9.63 0.00
C ASP A 45 -1.20 -8.37 -0.82
N VAL A 46 -0.20 -7.51 -0.70
CA VAL A 46 -0.19 -6.28 -1.45
C VAL A 46 -0.21 -6.58 -2.95
N GLU A 47 0.61 -7.52 -3.37
CA GLU A 47 0.64 -7.88 -4.78
C GLU A 47 -0.69 -8.46 -5.24
N LYS A 48 -1.29 -9.26 -4.40
CA LYS A 48 -2.57 -9.85 -4.75
C LYS A 48 -3.64 -8.78 -4.94
N GLN A 49 -3.68 -7.84 -4.03
CA GLN A 49 -4.69 -6.79 -4.12
C GLN A 49 -4.46 -5.93 -5.37
N LEU A 50 -3.22 -5.67 -5.70
CA LEU A 50 -2.92 -4.89 -6.88
C LEU A 50 -3.29 -5.64 -8.14
N GLN A 51 -3.00 -6.92 -8.19
CA GLN A 51 -3.34 -7.73 -9.34
C GLN A 51 -4.84 -7.89 -9.49
N ALA A 52 -5.53 -8.00 -8.40
CA ALA A 52 -6.98 -8.16 -8.43
C ALA A 52 -7.68 -6.85 -8.78
N GLY A 53 -6.95 -5.76 -8.77
CA GLY A 53 -7.56 -4.48 -9.10
C GLY A 53 -8.26 -3.82 -7.94
N ARG A 54 -8.13 -4.38 -6.76
CA ARG A 54 -8.75 -3.77 -5.60
C ARG A 54 -8.00 -2.56 -5.11
N TRP A 55 -6.69 -2.58 -5.26
CA TRP A 55 -5.85 -1.47 -4.90
C TRP A 55 -5.23 -0.90 -6.15
N LYS A 56 -5.06 0.40 -6.18
CA LYS A 56 -4.41 1.06 -7.31
C LYS A 56 -3.35 1.99 -6.79
N VAL A 57 -2.18 1.93 -7.43
CA VAL A 57 -1.10 2.84 -7.07
C VAL A 57 -1.33 4.13 -7.83
N VAL A 58 -1.48 5.21 -7.09
CA VAL A 58 -1.75 6.50 -7.69
C VAL A 58 -0.46 7.28 -7.91
N ARG A 59 0.49 7.12 -7.02
CA ARG A 59 1.75 7.83 -7.17
C ARG A 59 2.93 6.99 -6.81
#